data_de5b1c03f45874bbaea738e26b41c346
#
_entry.id   de5b1c03f45874bbaea738e26b41c346
#
_cell.length_a   1.000
_cell.length_b   1.000
_cell.length_c   1.000
_cell.angle_alpha   90.00
_cell.angle_beta   90.00
_cell.angle_gamma   90.00
#
_symmetry.space_group_name_H-M   'P 1'
#
loop_
_entity.id
_entity.type
_entity.pdbx_description
1 polymer ?
#
loop_
_entity_poly.entity_id
_entity_poly.type
_entity_poly.pdbx_seq_one_letter_code
_entity_poly.pdbx_strand_id
1 'polypeptide(L)'
;MARYSAAHYFLEGLVDLGIDYIFANLGTDHVSIIEETARWDKEGRKHPEIILCPHEVVAVHMAGGYALANGKCQAVLVHVDAGTANACMAVQNLFRYRLPVMLFAGRAPHTLHGELTGSRDTYVHFVQDPFDIASIVRPYVKWEYSLPSGVVVKEALARASAFAHSDPPGPVYMMLPRETLAEEWDEADMPSYPPSRYGSVRVGGIEPARAEAIAEELMAAENPVAFTAYLGRKPQAVATLDRLARTCGIRVVEFNPIDLNLPQDSPCHAGIDPTALLEEADLGLLLDTDVPFVPHSKRAAGMKWIQIDLDPLKADFPMWGFATDLRVQGDSSIVLAQVMEAVETRADDAFRKRVAARIESWKAARESAAKRSTAASATKGDSGTLNPAFVLARLGESISQDDIVLNEAIRNGPVLQMHLKRTRPQSYVGLAGGGLGFSGGMALGLKLAQPKRRIVQVIGDGGFHFSSPDSVYAVAQQYQLPIFTVVLDNGGWQAVKSATQRVYPKGIAAETDQFQSRLMSGRQGERRDFSGVAKAFGAHGECVREPDELGSAIERCLAALDDGKAAVLHVHVTRL
;
A
#
# COMPACT_ATOMS: atom_id res chain seq x y z
N MET A 1 14.38 -28.86 34.48
CA MET A 1 13.49 -27.93 33.79
C MET A 1 13.53 -28.23 32.30
N ALA A 2 12.48 -27.94 31.57
CA ALA A 2 12.48 -28.16 30.12
C ALA A 2 13.47 -27.20 29.45
N ARG A 3 14.21 -27.69 28.47
CA ARG A 3 15.20 -26.94 27.72
C ARG A 3 14.81 -26.95 26.25
N TYR A 4 14.74 -25.79 25.65
CA TYR A 4 14.26 -25.62 24.29
C TYR A 4 15.20 -24.75 23.44
N SER A 5 15.12 -24.89 22.13
CA SER A 5 15.89 -24.06 21.19
C SER A 5 15.46 -22.60 21.21
N ALA A 6 16.33 -21.67 20.80
CA ALA A 6 15.94 -20.28 20.59
C ALA A 6 14.84 -20.14 19.51
N ALA A 7 14.79 -21.07 18.54
CA ALA A 7 13.69 -21.14 17.58
C ALA A 7 12.33 -21.43 18.23
N HIS A 8 12.30 -22.24 19.29
CA HIS A 8 11.09 -22.45 20.11
C HIS A 8 10.59 -21.14 20.70
N TYR A 9 11.47 -20.39 21.37
CA TYR A 9 11.13 -19.13 22.00
C TYR A 9 10.83 -18.01 20.98
N PHE A 10 11.40 -18.11 19.78
CA PHE A 10 11.03 -17.25 18.65
C PHE A 10 9.56 -17.47 18.24
N LEU A 11 9.14 -18.73 18.02
CA LEU A 11 7.75 -19.05 17.70
C LEU A 11 6.80 -18.65 18.84
N GLU A 12 7.18 -18.93 20.08
CA GLU A 12 6.40 -18.54 21.26
C GLU A 12 6.23 -17.02 21.35
N GLY A 13 7.31 -16.25 21.12
CA GLY A 13 7.26 -14.79 21.08
C GLY A 13 6.37 -14.24 19.97
N LEU A 14 6.33 -14.88 18.80
CA LEU A 14 5.40 -14.51 17.73
C LEU A 14 3.93 -14.76 18.13
N VAL A 15 3.66 -15.91 18.77
CA VAL A 15 2.32 -16.23 19.32
C VAL A 15 1.90 -15.21 20.38
N ASP A 16 2.81 -14.89 21.32
CA ASP A 16 2.57 -13.88 22.36
C ASP A 16 2.21 -12.50 21.78
N LEU A 17 2.78 -12.15 20.63
CA LEU A 17 2.52 -10.90 19.91
C LEU A 17 1.26 -10.95 19.04
N GLY A 18 0.57 -12.09 18.95
CA GLY A 18 -0.63 -12.28 18.15
C GLY A 18 -0.37 -12.29 16.64
N ILE A 19 0.79 -12.76 16.21
CA ILE A 19 1.12 -12.99 14.82
C ILE A 19 0.34 -14.22 14.33
N ASP A 20 -0.45 -14.05 13.29
CA ASP A 20 -1.28 -15.12 12.73
C ASP A 20 -0.51 -15.91 11.65
N TYR A 21 0.38 -15.22 10.88
CA TYR A 21 1.05 -15.78 9.71
C TYR A 21 2.55 -15.43 9.67
N ILE A 22 3.34 -16.36 9.12
CA ILE A 22 4.70 -16.14 8.65
C ILE A 22 4.70 -16.30 7.13
N PHE A 23 4.85 -15.20 6.39
CA PHE A 23 5.01 -15.22 4.94
C PHE A 23 6.49 -15.51 4.63
N ALA A 24 6.78 -16.65 4.02
CA ALA A 24 8.14 -17.14 4.00
C ALA A 24 8.64 -17.55 2.60
N ASN A 25 9.90 -17.21 2.32
CA ASN A 25 10.73 -17.90 1.35
C ASN A 25 11.91 -18.50 2.12
N LEU A 26 11.83 -19.80 2.42
CA LEU A 26 12.74 -20.46 3.35
C LEU A 26 14.07 -20.80 2.69
N GLY A 27 15.15 -20.68 3.47
CA GLY A 27 16.51 -21.04 3.09
C GLY A 27 17.17 -22.00 4.10
N THR A 28 18.43 -22.34 3.84
CA THR A 28 19.25 -23.24 4.68
C THR A 28 19.55 -22.69 6.08
N ASP A 29 19.29 -21.45 6.33
CA ASP A 29 19.43 -20.72 7.58
C ASP A 29 18.24 -20.90 8.53
N HIS A 30 17.10 -21.43 8.05
CA HIS A 30 15.87 -21.56 8.83
C HIS A 30 15.63 -22.96 9.42
N VAL A 31 16.63 -23.84 9.39
CA VAL A 31 16.51 -25.26 9.80
C VAL A 31 15.92 -25.43 11.19
N SER A 32 16.32 -24.60 12.16
CA SER A 32 15.81 -24.67 13.53
C SER A 32 14.35 -24.27 13.66
N ILE A 33 13.89 -23.30 12.85
CA ILE A 33 12.47 -22.89 12.80
C ILE A 33 11.64 -24.02 12.19
N ILE A 34 12.13 -24.64 11.10
CA ILE A 34 11.44 -25.77 10.43
C ILE A 34 11.29 -26.96 11.40
N GLU A 35 12.38 -27.32 12.08
CA GLU A 35 12.36 -28.43 13.06
C GLU A 35 11.39 -28.13 14.21
N GLU A 36 11.39 -26.90 14.70
CA GLU A 36 10.55 -26.53 15.84
C GLU A 36 9.06 -26.42 15.46
N THR A 37 8.73 -25.95 14.27
CA THR A 37 7.34 -25.99 13.77
C THR A 37 6.85 -27.42 13.65
N ALA A 38 7.65 -28.33 13.10
CA ALA A 38 7.31 -29.75 13.02
C ALA A 38 7.11 -30.40 14.40
N ARG A 39 7.90 -29.97 15.40
CA ARG A 39 7.74 -30.44 16.79
C ARG A 39 6.40 -29.95 17.36
N TRP A 40 6.08 -28.66 17.21
CA TRP A 40 4.82 -28.08 17.69
C TRP A 40 3.60 -28.73 17.04
N ASP A 41 3.66 -29.02 15.73
CA ASP A 41 2.62 -29.76 15.02
C ASP A 41 2.39 -31.15 15.62
N LYS A 42 3.48 -31.88 15.88
CA LYS A 42 3.43 -33.20 16.51
C LYS A 42 2.83 -33.17 17.93
N GLU A 43 3.08 -32.08 18.65
CA GLU A 43 2.57 -31.87 20.02
C GLU A 43 1.15 -31.28 20.03
N GLY A 44 0.59 -30.92 18.86
CA GLY A 44 -0.69 -30.22 18.74
C GLY A 44 -0.66 -28.78 19.27
N ARG A 45 0.52 -28.19 19.37
CA ARG A 45 0.73 -26.80 19.80
C ARG A 45 0.56 -25.86 18.62
N LYS A 46 -0.19 -24.78 18.80
CA LYS A 46 -0.42 -23.79 17.74
C LYS A 46 0.79 -22.86 17.56
N HIS A 47 1.18 -22.63 16.33
CA HIS A 47 2.12 -21.61 15.90
C HIS A 47 1.52 -20.75 14.78
N PRO A 48 2.12 -19.60 14.37
CA PRO A 48 1.69 -18.87 13.20
C PRO A 48 1.74 -19.77 11.96
N GLU A 49 0.71 -19.68 11.11
CA GLU A 49 0.67 -20.47 9.87
C GLU A 49 1.75 -19.98 8.90
N ILE A 50 2.50 -20.90 8.31
CA ILE A 50 3.55 -20.58 7.33
C ILE A 50 2.95 -20.57 5.93
N ILE A 51 2.94 -19.40 5.30
CA ILE A 51 2.55 -19.20 3.90
C ILE A 51 3.81 -19.15 3.06
N LEU A 52 4.07 -20.20 2.28
CA LEU A 52 5.23 -20.24 1.38
C LEU A 52 4.99 -19.37 0.15
N CYS A 53 5.90 -18.44 -0.09
CA CYS A 53 5.87 -17.52 -1.22
C CYS A 53 7.12 -17.77 -2.08
N PRO A 54 6.98 -18.12 -3.37
CA PRO A 54 8.13 -18.39 -4.24
C PRO A 54 9.04 -17.18 -4.50
N HIS A 55 8.58 -15.96 -4.17
CA HIS A 55 9.36 -14.74 -4.29
C HIS A 55 9.11 -13.79 -3.11
N GLU A 56 10.18 -13.21 -2.57
CA GLU A 56 10.16 -12.36 -1.37
C GLU A 56 9.29 -11.11 -1.53
N VAL A 57 9.26 -10.52 -2.72
CA VAL A 57 8.37 -9.38 -3.04
C VAL A 57 6.91 -9.74 -2.76
N VAL A 58 6.48 -10.96 -3.10
CA VAL A 58 5.11 -11.43 -2.83
C VAL A 58 4.89 -11.59 -1.34
N ALA A 59 5.83 -12.23 -0.62
CA ALA A 59 5.75 -12.45 0.83
C ALA A 59 5.58 -11.14 1.61
N VAL A 60 6.44 -10.15 1.33
CA VAL A 60 6.42 -8.84 2.00
C VAL A 60 5.13 -8.08 1.71
N HIS A 61 4.69 -8.05 0.44
CA HIS A 61 3.44 -7.36 0.08
C HIS A 61 2.20 -8.09 0.64
N MET A 62 2.22 -9.44 0.77
CA MET A 62 1.14 -10.17 1.45
C MET A 62 1.03 -9.78 2.92
N ALA A 63 2.15 -9.71 3.64
CA ALA A 63 2.17 -9.23 5.02
C ALA A 63 1.62 -7.79 5.11
N GLY A 64 2.00 -6.93 4.17
CA GLY A 64 1.48 -5.57 4.06
C GLY A 64 -0.02 -5.51 3.80
N GLY A 65 -0.53 -6.31 2.86
CA GLY A 65 -1.97 -6.37 2.55
C GLY A 65 -2.80 -6.87 3.74
N TYR A 66 -2.29 -7.87 4.46
CA TYR A 66 -2.92 -8.36 5.69
C TYR A 66 -2.96 -7.27 6.78
N ALA A 67 -1.82 -6.58 6.99
CA ALA A 67 -1.72 -5.49 7.97
C ALA A 67 -2.61 -4.29 7.59
N LEU A 68 -2.72 -3.96 6.30
CA LEU A 68 -3.60 -2.89 5.80
C LEU A 68 -5.07 -3.18 6.11
N ALA A 69 -5.50 -4.44 5.99
CA ALA A 69 -6.89 -4.83 6.19
C ALA A 69 -7.35 -4.77 7.64
N ASN A 70 -6.47 -5.10 8.60
CA ASN A 70 -6.86 -5.30 10.00
C ASN A 70 -5.96 -4.61 11.04
N GLY A 71 -4.92 -3.90 10.60
CA GLY A 71 -3.95 -3.22 11.48
C GLY A 71 -3.01 -4.14 12.24
N LYS A 72 -3.03 -5.46 11.98
CA LYS A 72 -2.18 -6.43 12.66
C LYS A 72 -0.85 -6.62 11.93
N CYS A 73 0.26 -6.40 12.62
CA CYS A 73 1.59 -6.77 12.14
C CYS A 73 1.69 -8.27 11.85
N GLN A 74 2.38 -8.61 10.78
CA GLN A 74 2.69 -10.00 10.46
C GLN A 74 4.20 -10.20 10.29
N ALA A 75 4.64 -11.46 10.36
CA ALA A 75 6.01 -11.86 10.17
C ALA A 75 6.30 -12.20 8.70
N VAL A 76 7.47 -11.80 8.22
CA VAL A 76 8.03 -12.22 6.94
C VAL A 76 9.39 -12.86 7.22
N LEU A 77 9.67 -14.01 6.62
CA LEU A 77 10.92 -14.73 6.81
C LEU A 77 11.60 -14.98 5.46
N VAL A 78 12.80 -14.44 5.27
CA VAL A 78 13.54 -14.48 4.00
C VAL A 78 14.96 -14.99 4.19
N HIS A 79 15.54 -15.56 3.12
CA HIS A 79 16.88 -16.15 3.15
C HIS A 79 17.97 -15.09 3.06
N VAL A 80 18.77 -14.96 4.11
CA VAL A 80 19.98 -14.11 4.26
C VAL A 80 19.95 -12.81 3.41
N ASP A 81 21.07 -12.51 2.73
CA ASP A 81 21.27 -11.30 1.91
C ASP A 81 20.48 -11.35 0.60
N ALA A 82 20.42 -12.48 -0.07
CA ALA A 82 19.70 -12.62 -1.34
C ALA A 82 18.19 -12.38 -1.16
N GLY A 83 17.59 -12.99 -0.13
CA GLY A 83 16.18 -12.77 0.19
C GLY A 83 15.92 -11.34 0.69
N THR A 84 16.83 -10.77 1.48
CA THR A 84 16.76 -9.36 1.91
C THR A 84 16.81 -8.41 0.71
N ALA A 85 17.70 -8.66 -0.25
CA ALA A 85 17.82 -7.85 -1.45
C ALA A 85 16.56 -7.92 -2.32
N ASN A 86 16.02 -9.11 -2.55
CA ASN A 86 14.75 -9.29 -3.28
C ASN A 86 13.56 -8.63 -2.55
N ALA A 87 13.55 -8.63 -1.22
CA ALA A 87 12.50 -8.00 -0.42
C ALA A 87 12.56 -6.47 -0.41
N CYS A 88 13.72 -5.85 -0.69
CA CYS A 88 14.00 -4.44 -0.43
C CYS A 88 12.97 -3.48 -1.06
N MET A 89 12.60 -3.68 -2.33
CA MET A 89 11.60 -2.83 -3.01
C MET A 89 10.23 -2.92 -2.32
N ALA A 90 9.82 -4.10 -1.88
CA ALA A 90 8.56 -4.27 -1.17
C ALA A 90 8.61 -3.62 0.23
N VAL A 91 9.73 -3.73 0.94
CA VAL A 91 9.95 -3.03 2.23
C VAL A 91 9.84 -1.52 2.05
N GLN A 92 10.43 -0.96 0.98
CA GLN A 92 10.31 0.46 0.63
C GLN A 92 8.83 0.87 0.43
N ASN A 93 8.04 0.07 -0.27
CA ASN A 93 6.61 0.32 -0.42
C ASN A 93 5.90 0.33 0.93
N LEU A 94 6.11 -0.69 1.78
CA LEU A 94 5.45 -0.79 3.09
C LEU A 94 5.86 0.35 4.03
N PHE A 95 7.10 0.82 3.95
CA PHE A 95 7.57 1.98 4.69
C PHE A 95 6.76 3.24 4.30
N ARG A 96 6.55 3.46 3.00
CA ARG A 96 5.73 4.57 2.50
C ARG A 96 4.23 4.41 2.81
N TYR A 97 3.73 3.18 2.84
CA TYR A 97 2.37 2.88 3.30
C TYR A 97 2.19 3.05 4.81
N ARG A 98 3.27 3.14 5.58
CA ARG A 98 3.23 3.16 7.06
C ARG A 98 2.56 1.90 7.62
N LEU A 99 2.94 0.73 7.08
CA LEU A 99 2.39 -0.55 7.49
C LEU A 99 3.35 -1.29 8.42
N PRO A 100 2.86 -1.78 9.59
CA PRO A 100 3.67 -2.54 10.52
C PRO A 100 3.91 -3.95 9.96
N VAL A 101 5.17 -4.29 9.70
CA VAL A 101 5.61 -5.63 9.29
C VAL A 101 6.95 -5.94 9.95
N MET A 102 7.11 -7.15 10.46
CA MET A 102 8.39 -7.65 10.98
C MET A 102 9.06 -8.51 9.91
N LEU A 103 10.10 -7.98 9.28
CA LEU A 103 10.93 -8.72 8.35
C LEU A 103 12.09 -9.39 9.10
N PHE A 104 12.14 -10.70 9.01
CA PHE A 104 13.23 -11.53 9.53
C PHE A 104 14.04 -12.07 8.36
N ALA A 105 15.36 -11.99 8.46
CA ALA A 105 16.26 -12.67 7.54
C ALA A 105 17.18 -13.59 8.33
N GLY A 106 17.51 -14.73 7.77
CA GLY A 106 18.58 -15.54 8.33
C GLY A 106 19.92 -14.82 8.24
N ARG A 107 20.90 -15.37 8.92
CA ARG A 107 22.30 -14.96 8.79
C ARG A 107 23.18 -16.19 8.74
N ALA A 108 24.26 -16.11 7.94
CA ALA A 108 25.24 -17.17 7.84
C ALA A 108 25.81 -17.51 9.23
N PRO A 109 26.10 -18.80 9.48
CA PRO A 109 26.75 -19.22 10.72
C PRO A 109 28.11 -18.55 10.92
N HIS A 110 28.53 -18.35 12.17
CA HIS A 110 29.80 -17.70 12.51
C HIS A 110 30.93 -18.67 12.82
N THR A 111 30.64 -19.94 13.18
CA THR A 111 31.66 -20.97 13.38
C THR A 111 31.94 -21.78 12.11
N LEU A 112 33.14 -22.34 12.01
CA LEU A 112 33.71 -22.90 10.77
C LEU A 112 33.92 -24.40 10.79
N HIS A 113 34.15 -25.01 11.98
CA HIS A 113 34.63 -26.40 12.11
C HIS A 113 33.66 -27.29 12.87
N GLY A 114 32.41 -26.90 13.04
CA GLY A 114 31.43 -27.67 13.78
C GLY A 114 31.43 -27.38 15.28
N GLU A 115 31.97 -26.25 15.71
CA GLU A 115 32.08 -25.86 17.12
C GLU A 115 30.72 -25.67 17.79
N LEU A 116 29.74 -25.18 17.03
CA LEU A 116 28.37 -25.01 17.50
C LEU A 116 27.37 -25.73 16.58
N THR A 117 26.24 -26.14 17.15
CA THR A 117 25.12 -26.65 16.35
C THR A 117 24.68 -25.61 15.33
N GLY A 118 24.63 -26.00 14.05
CA GLY A 118 24.32 -25.08 12.99
C GLY A 118 25.52 -24.37 12.36
N SER A 119 26.77 -24.74 12.70
CA SER A 119 28.02 -24.29 12.09
C SER A 119 27.96 -24.35 10.54
N ARG A 120 28.87 -23.65 9.86
CA ARG A 120 28.96 -23.66 8.39
C ARG A 120 29.15 -25.07 7.84
N ASP A 121 28.27 -25.50 6.95
CA ASP A 121 28.25 -26.85 6.38
C ASP A 121 28.09 -26.85 4.84
N THR A 122 27.97 -25.68 4.22
CA THR A 122 27.81 -25.53 2.76
C THR A 122 28.51 -24.26 2.27
N TYR A 123 28.87 -24.24 0.97
CA TYR A 123 29.55 -23.09 0.36
C TYR A 123 28.74 -21.78 0.42
N VAL A 124 27.41 -21.85 0.39
CA VAL A 124 26.55 -20.65 0.45
C VAL A 124 26.75 -19.86 1.74
N HIS A 125 27.08 -20.52 2.84
CA HIS A 125 27.34 -19.87 4.13
C HIS A 125 28.58 -18.97 4.12
N PHE A 126 29.43 -19.05 3.08
CA PHE A 126 30.62 -18.22 2.89
C PHE A 126 30.37 -17.10 1.90
N VAL A 127 29.54 -17.35 0.86
CA VAL A 127 29.31 -16.37 -0.21
C VAL A 127 28.12 -15.45 0.06
N GLN A 128 27.20 -15.86 0.97
CA GLN A 128 26.03 -15.08 1.39
C GLN A 128 26.23 -14.48 2.79
N ASP A 129 27.38 -13.88 3.05
CA ASP A 129 27.73 -13.27 4.34
C ASP A 129 28.42 -11.92 4.10
N PRO A 130 27.71 -10.93 3.56
CA PRO A 130 28.26 -9.60 3.37
C PRO A 130 28.48 -8.91 4.74
N PHE A 131 29.40 -7.93 4.77
CA PHE A 131 29.77 -7.23 6.00
C PHE A 131 28.58 -6.57 6.71
N ASP A 132 27.59 -6.09 5.95
CA ASP A 132 26.42 -5.39 6.50
C ASP A 132 25.16 -5.69 5.66
N ILE A 133 24.47 -6.79 5.99
CA ILE A 133 23.22 -7.19 5.32
C ILE A 133 22.12 -6.13 5.53
N ALA A 134 22.04 -5.57 6.74
CA ALA A 134 20.98 -4.61 7.09
C ALA A 134 21.03 -3.34 6.23
N SER A 135 22.21 -2.96 5.72
CA SER A 135 22.36 -1.80 4.83
C SER A 135 21.48 -1.86 3.58
N ILE A 136 21.08 -3.07 3.15
CA ILE A 136 20.20 -3.28 1.99
C ILE A 136 18.82 -2.64 2.23
N VAL A 137 18.29 -2.73 3.46
CA VAL A 137 16.93 -2.27 3.82
C VAL A 137 16.93 -1.11 4.81
N ARG A 138 18.07 -0.77 5.42
CA ARG A 138 18.20 0.28 6.47
C ARG A 138 17.49 1.60 6.14
N PRO A 139 17.50 2.12 4.89
CA PRO A 139 16.78 3.35 4.57
C PRO A 139 15.25 3.25 4.69
N TYR A 140 14.70 2.04 4.79
CA TYR A 140 13.27 1.76 4.68
C TYR A 140 12.71 0.98 5.88
N VAL A 141 13.46 0.90 6.99
CA VAL A 141 12.99 0.26 8.22
C VAL A 141 13.13 1.21 9.41
N LYS A 142 12.22 1.08 10.36
CA LYS A 142 12.23 1.91 11.58
C LYS A 142 13.25 1.47 12.60
N TRP A 143 13.66 0.21 12.55
CA TRP A 143 14.59 -0.40 13.48
C TRP A 143 15.18 -1.66 12.86
N GLU A 144 16.45 -1.91 13.15
CA GLU A 144 17.15 -3.13 12.74
C GLU A 144 17.92 -3.75 13.92
N TYR A 145 18.05 -5.06 13.91
CA TYR A 145 18.77 -5.78 14.95
C TYR A 145 19.32 -7.11 14.44
N SER A 146 20.52 -7.49 14.88
CA SER A 146 21.04 -8.85 14.71
C SER A 146 20.94 -9.55 16.05
N LEU A 147 20.20 -10.64 16.12
CA LEU A 147 20.00 -11.38 17.37
C LEU A 147 21.32 -11.99 17.87
N PRO A 148 21.89 -11.50 18.97
CA PRO A 148 23.22 -11.94 19.41
C PRO A 148 23.18 -13.28 20.17
N SER A 149 22.06 -13.59 20.80
CA SER A 149 21.83 -14.82 21.57
C SER A 149 20.33 -15.12 21.67
N GLY A 150 19.99 -16.38 21.73
CA GLY A 150 18.61 -16.86 21.87
C GLY A 150 17.96 -16.42 23.18
N VAL A 151 18.71 -16.14 24.23
CA VAL A 151 18.18 -15.75 25.54
C VAL A 151 17.35 -14.46 25.51
N VAL A 152 17.62 -13.54 24.56
CA VAL A 152 16.91 -12.26 24.44
C VAL A 152 15.87 -12.24 23.32
N VAL A 153 15.56 -13.37 22.69
CA VAL A 153 14.71 -13.41 21.49
C VAL A 153 13.31 -12.84 21.73
N LYS A 154 12.66 -13.17 22.85
CA LYS A 154 11.30 -12.67 23.18
C LYS A 154 11.30 -11.16 23.43
N GLU A 155 12.32 -10.63 24.11
CA GLU A 155 12.45 -9.18 24.32
C GLU A 155 12.75 -8.43 23.02
N ALA A 156 13.59 -8.98 22.14
CA ALA A 156 13.88 -8.42 20.83
C ALA A 156 12.61 -8.37 19.94
N LEU A 157 11.81 -9.43 19.96
CA LEU A 157 10.52 -9.48 19.24
C LEU A 157 9.53 -8.45 19.79
N ALA A 158 9.40 -8.33 21.11
CA ALA A 158 8.52 -7.35 21.74
C ALA A 158 8.95 -5.91 21.40
N ARG A 159 10.27 -5.64 21.40
CA ARG A 159 10.83 -4.35 20.98
C ARG A 159 10.57 -4.07 19.48
N ALA A 160 10.79 -5.05 18.61
CA ALA A 160 10.51 -4.96 17.18
C ALA A 160 9.03 -4.60 16.93
N SER A 161 8.11 -5.29 17.61
CA SER A 161 6.67 -5.01 17.56
C SER A 161 6.34 -3.59 18.03
N ALA A 162 6.94 -3.13 19.12
CA ALA A 162 6.74 -1.78 19.64
C ALA A 162 7.16 -0.72 18.60
N PHE A 163 8.31 -0.88 17.93
CA PHE A 163 8.74 0.01 16.86
C PHE A 163 7.83 -0.04 15.64
N ALA A 164 7.46 -1.25 15.19
CA ALA A 164 6.62 -1.42 14.00
C ALA A 164 5.27 -0.71 14.16
N HIS A 165 4.67 -0.77 15.34
CA HIS A 165 3.36 -0.19 15.62
C HIS A 165 3.39 1.28 16.10
N SER A 166 4.52 1.82 16.55
CA SER A 166 4.60 3.23 16.99
C SER A 166 4.42 4.18 15.81
N ASP A 167 3.74 5.29 16.06
CA ASP A 167 3.45 6.29 15.02
C ASP A 167 4.72 7.06 14.55
N PRO A 168 4.88 7.28 13.24
CA PRO A 168 4.22 6.61 12.14
C PRO A 168 4.57 5.12 12.11
N PRO A 169 3.60 4.19 11.93
CA PRO A 169 3.91 2.75 11.82
C PRO A 169 4.81 2.45 10.62
N GLY A 170 5.48 1.29 10.63
CA GLY A 170 6.33 0.91 9.51
C GLY A 170 7.07 -0.41 9.74
N PRO A 171 7.76 -0.93 8.72
CA PRO A 171 8.50 -2.17 8.81
C PRO A 171 9.71 -2.06 9.73
N VAL A 172 10.07 -3.20 10.33
CA VAL A 172 11.30 -3.42 11.10
C VAL A 172 12.05 -4.61 10.54
N TYR A 173 13.35 -4.71 10.80
CA TYR A 173 14.20 -5.76 10.27
C TYR A 173 15.01 -6.43 11.38
N MET A 174 15.01 -7.76 11.45
CA MET A 174 15.82 -8.51 12.40
C MET A 174 16.53 -9.70 11.73
N MET A 175 17.83 -9.79 11.94
CA MET A 175 18.65 -10.91 11.47
C MET A 175 18.71 -11.99 12.53
N LEU A 176 18.53 -13.25 12.09
CA LEU A 176 18.48 -14.44 12.92
C LEU A 176 19.65 -15.37 12.54
N PRO A 177 20.81 -15.30 13.22
CA PRO A 177 21.91 -16.21 12.94
C PRO A 177 21.50 -17.66 13.17
N ARG A 178 21.88 -18.56 12.25
CA ARG A 178 21.49 -19.97 12.25
C ARG A 178 21.87 -20.66 13.55
N GLU A 179 23.08 -20.40 14.06
CA GLU A 179 23.58 -20.99 15.33
C GLU A 179 22.83 -20.44 16.54
N THR A 180 22.54 -19.14 16.56
CA THR A 180 21.74 -18.50 17.61
C THR A 180 20.33 -19.11 17.70
N LEU A 181 19.70 -19.43 16.56
CA LEU A 181 18.41 -20.13 16.55
C LEU A 181 18.49 -21.56 17.11
N ALA A 182 19.65 -22.19 17.01
CA ALA A 182 19.92 -23.56 17.52
C ALA A 182 20.38 -23.57 18.98
N GLU A 183 20.70 -22.42 19.60
CA GLU A 183 21.03 -22.34 21.03
C GLU A 183 19.89 -22.92 21.87
N GLU A 184 20.23 -23.68 22.90
CA GLU A 184 19.25 -24.21 23.84
C GLU A 184 19.34 -23.49 25.19
N TRP A 185 18.18 -23.14 25.73
CA TRP A 185 18.04 -22.41 26.99
C TRP A 185 17.01 -23.07 27.90
N ASP A 186 17.26 -23.04 29.21
CA ASP A 186 16.26 -23.44 30.18
C ASP A 186 15.13 -22.40 30.23
N GLU A 187 13.89 -22.85 30.32
CA GLU A 187 12.72 -21.96 30.39
C GLU A 187 12.83 -20.93 31.53
N ALA A 188 13.44 -21.29 32.65
CA ALA A 188 13.63 -20.42 33.80
C ALA A 188 14.60 -19.25 33.54
N ASP A 189 15.50 -19.40 32.55
CA ASP A 189 16.50 -18.38 32.21
C ASP A 189 15.99 -17.41 31.13
N MET A 190 14.80 -17.69 30.57
CA MET A 190 14.24 -16.87 29.48
C MET A 190 13.45 -15.67 30.02
N PRO A 191 13.94 -14.43 29.83
CA PRO A 191 13.14 -13.26 30.16
C PRO A 191 11.85 -13.24 29.34
N SER A 192 10.73 -13.18 30.03
CA SER A 192 9.42 -13.11 29.39
C SER A 192 8.55 -12.10 30.12
N TYR A 193 8.04 -11.15 29.38
CA TYR A 193 7.13 -10.12 29.89
C TYR A 193 5.88 -10.05 29.01
N PRO A 194 4.71 -9.74 29.60
CA PRO A 194 3.50 -9.56 28.81
C PRO A 194 3.73 -8.49 27.72
N PRO A 195 3.23 -8.70 26.48
CA PRO A 195 3.37 -7.72 25.37
C PRO A 195 2.90 -6.30 25.74
N SER A 196 1.94 -6.19 26.68
CA SER A 196 1.45 -4.90 27.19
C SER A 196 2.52 -4.04 27.87
N ARG A 197 3.64 -4.64 28.31
CA ARG A 197 4.79 -3.90 28.88
C ARG A 197 5.71 -3.28 27.82
N TYR A 198 5.53 -3.65 26.56
CA TYR A 198 6.23 -3.13 25.39
C TYR A 198 5.26 -2.40 24.46
N GLY A 199 4.39 -1.57 25.03
CA GLY A 199 3.38 -0.85 24.26
C GLY A 199 3.98 0.08 23.20
N SER A 200 3.28 0.21 22.07
CA SER A 200 3.62 1.18 21.02
C SER A 200 3.30 2.61 21.47
N VAL A 201 4.09 3.57 20.97
CA VAL A 201 3.84 4.99 21.17
C VAL A 201 2.89 5.50 20.10
N ARG A 202 1.78 6.14 20.52
CA ARG A 202 0.79 6.71 19.60
C ARG A 202 0.77 8.24 19.74
N VAL A 203 0.66 8.90 18.60
CA VAL A 203 0.42 10.34 18.55
C VAL A 203 -1.05 10.60 18.90
N GLY A 204 -1.30 11.57 19.79
CA GLY A 204 -2.64 11.93 20.25
C GLY A 204 -3.27 13.06 19.45
N GLY A 205 -4.23 13.75 20.11
CA GLY A 205 -4.80 15.02 19.65
C GLY A 205 -3.91 16.21 19.95
N ILE A 206 -4.49 17.38 19.89
CA ILE A 206 -3.82 18.67 20.10
C ILE A 206 -4.45 19.46 21.26
N GLU A 207 -3.77 20.48 21.70
CA GLU A 207 -4.31 21.42 22.70
C GLU A 207 -5.63 22.05 22.21
N PRO A 208 -6.65 22.17 23.07
CA PRO A 208 -7.95 22.73 22.68
C PRO A 208 -7.85 24.11 22.02
N ALA A 209 -7.02 25.01 22.55
CA ALA A 209 -6.79 26.33 21.99
C ALA A 209 -6.26 26.30 20.55
N ARG A 210 -5.47 25.27 20.21
CA ARG A 210 -4.97 25.09 18.84
C ARG A 210 -6.07 24.57 17.90
N ALA A 211 -6.94 23.68 18.38
CA ALA A 211 -8.11 23.24 17.61
C ALA A 211 -9.07 24.40 17.36
N GLU A 212 -9.27 25.26 18.35
CA GLU A 212 -10.06 26.50 18.24
C GLU A 212 -9.49 27.46 17.20
N ALA A 213 -8.17 27.69 17.20
CA ALA A 213 -7.52 28.56 16.21
C ALA A 213 -7.66 28.00 14.78
N ILE A 214 -7.57 26.68 14.58
CA ILE A 214 -7.81 26.05 13.29
C ILE A 214 -9.29 26.23 12.87
N ALA A 215 -10.23 26.07 13.79
CA ALA A 215 -11.64 26.26 13.54
C ALA A 215 -11.95 27.72 13.12
N GLU A 216 -11.34 28.70 13.78
CA GLU A 216 -11.48 30.13 13.44
C GLU A 216 -10.99 30.44 12.02
N GLU A 217 -9.81 29.93 11.63
CA GLU A 217 -9.30 30.07 10.25
C GLU A 217 -10.24 29.42 9.23
N LEU A 218 -10.74 28.21 9.50
CA LEU A 218 -11.71 27.54 8.63
C LEU A 218 -13.03 28.30 8.49
N MET A 219 -13.53 28.87 9.57
CA MET A 219 -14.78 29.63 9.57
C MET A 219 -14.63 30.99 8.89
N ALA A 220 -13.45 31.59 8.93
CA ALA A 220 -13.14 32.85 8.26
C ALA A 220 -12.90 32.68 6.75
N ALA A 221 -12.43 31.52 6.31
CA ALA A 221 -12.07 31.25 4.92
C ALA A 221 -13.26 31.36 3.96
N GLU A 222 -13.01 31.97 2.79
CA GLU A 222 -13.99 32.08 1.70
C GLU A 222 -13.92 30.88 0.74
N ASN A 223 -12.70 30.37 0.46
CA ASN A 223 -12.45 29.26 -0.45
C ASN A 223 -11.47 28.23 0.13
N PRO A 224 -11.81 27.54 1.25
CA PRO A 224 -10.92 26.55 1.84
C PRO A 224 -10.82 25.31 0.95
N VAL A 225 -9.58 24.76 0.85
CA VAL A 225 -9.28 23.52 0.15
C VAL A 225 -8.48 22.59 1.05
N ALA A 226 -8.72 21.29 0.99
CA ALA A 226 -7.94 20.28 1.70
C ALA A 226 -7.28 19.30 0.71
N PHE A 227 -6.07 18.89 1.02
CA PHE A 227 -5.29 17.91 0.26
C PHE A 227 -5.01 16.72 1.16
N THR A 228 -5.31 15.52 0.70
CA THR A 228 -5.10 14.30 1.47
C THR A 228 -4.74 13.13 0.57
N ALA A 229 -3.95 12.18 1.10
CA ALA A 229 -3.55 10.98 0.39
C ALA A 229 -3.74 9.69 1.20
N TYR A 230 -3.47 9.71 2.52
CA TYR A 230 -3.51 8.53 3.36
C TYR A 230 -4.26 8.71 4.71
N LEU A 231 -5.12 9.71 4.81
CA LEU A 231 -5.99 9.90 5.97
C LEU A 231 -6.91 8.68 6.17
N GLY A 232 -7.35 8.07 5.06
CA GLY A 232 -8.22 6.90 5.03
C GLY A 232 -7.62 5.61 5.59
N ARG A 233 -6.31 5.59 5.94
CA ARG A 233 -5.71 4.48 6.71
C ARG A 233 -6.46 4.24 8.04
N LYS A 234 -7.16 5.27 8.55
CA LYS A 234 -8.09 5.19 9.66
C LYS A 234 -9.52 5.39 9.15
N PRO A 235 -10.32 4.34 9.04
CA PRO A 235 -11.67 4.39 8.44
C PRO A 235 -12.58 5.45 9.05
N GLN A 236 -12.48 5.68 10.37
CA GLN A 236 -13.28 6.71 11.08
C GLN A 236 -12.92 8.14 10.65
N ALA A 237 -11.68 8.39 10.23
CA ALA A 237 -11.26 9.72 9.78
C ALA A 237 -11.96 10.15 8.48
N VAL A 238 -12.32 9.18 7.62
CA VAL A 238 -13.05 9.44 6.36
C VAL A 238 -14.40 10.10 6.63
N ALA A 239 -15.19 9.55 7.56
CA ALA A 239 -16.48 10.12 7.93
C ALA A 239 -16.33 11.49 8.61
N THR A 240 -15.30 11.64 9.47
CA THR A 240 -15.01 12.91 10.15
C THR A 240 -14.61 14.00 9.15
N LEU A 241 -13.76 13.67 8.16
CA LEU A 241 -13.39 14.62 7.11
C LEU A 241 -14.59 15.02 6.24
N ASP A 242 -15.44 14.07 5.83
CA ASP A 242 -16.65 14.39 5.03
C ASP A 242 -17.58 15.32 5.82
N ARG A 243 -17.79 15.05 7.11
CA ARG A 243 -18.60 15.92 7.98
C ARG A 243 -17.99 17.30 8.12
N LEU A 244 -16.69 17.44 8.40
CA LEU A 244 -16.00 18.72 8.51
C LEU A 244 -16.04 19.48 7.18
N ALA A 245 -15.79 18.80 6.07
CA ALA A 245 -15.82 19.40 4.74
C ALA A 245 -17.22 19.96 4.39
N ARG A 246 -18.29 19.24 4.72
CA ARG A 246 -19.67 19.73 4.54
C ARG A 246 -20.03 20.87 5.48
N THR A 247 -19.55 20.81 6.72
CA THR A 247 -19.85 21.85 7.73
C THR A 247 -19.14 23.15 7.46
N CYS A 248 -17.91 23.11 6.90
CA CYS A 248 -17.11 24.29 6.61
C CYS A 248 -17.08 24.67 5.11
N GLY A 249 -17.69 23.86 4.23
CA GLY A 249 -17.63 24.10 2.79
C GLY A 249 -16.21 23.98 2.24
N ILE A 250 -15.51 22.87 2.52
CA ILE A 250 -14.13 22.62 2.10
C ILE A 250 -14.15 21.75 0.84
N ARG A 251 -13.44 22.15 -0.21
CA ARG A 251 -13.18 21.27 -1.37
C ARG A 251 -12.01 20.35 -1.06
N VAL A 252 -12.19 19.03 -1.15
CA VAL A 252 -11.18 18.04 -0.84
C VAL A 252 -10.60 17.44 -2.12
N VAL A 253 -9.28 17.55 -2.26
CA VAL A 253 -8.50 17.00 -3.39
C VAL A 253 -7.72 15.79 -2.91
N GLU A 254 -7.86 14.68 -3.61
CA GLU A 254 -7.08 13.47 -3.38
C GLU A 254 -5.96 13.36 -4.42
N PHE A 255 -4.89 14.15 -4.24
CA PHE A 255 -3.73 14.10 -5.13
C PHE A 255 -2.91 12.83 -4.87
N ASN A 256 -2.91 11.90 -5.83
CA ASN A 256 -2.28 10.58 -5.71
C ASN A 256 -2.71 9.83 -4.44
N PRO A 257 -4.02 9.52 -4.26
CA PRO A 257 -4.51 8.87 -3.06
C PRO A 257 -3.91 7.47 -2.89
N ILE A 258 -3.53 7.16 -1.65
CA ILE A 258 -3.06 5.84 -1.21
C ILE A 258 -4.25 5.04 -0.65
N ASP A 259 -5.12 5.73 0.07
CA ASP A 259 -6.38 5.20 0.61
C ASP A 259 -7.57 5.99 0.07
N LEU A 260 -8.78 5.51 0.29
CA LEU A 260 -9.99 6.32 0.15
C LEU A 260 -10.06 7.30 1.33
N ASN A 261 -9.89 8.58 1.08
CA ASN A 261 -9.85 9.59 2.14
C ASN A 261 -11.17 10.35 2.28
N LEU A 262 -11.95 10.41 1.20
CA LEU A 262 -13.29 11.00 1.17
C LEU A 262 -14.21 10.16 0.26
N PRO A 263 -15.49 9.92 0.61
CA PRO A 263 -16.42 9.29 -0.32
C PRO A 263 -16.50 10.08 -1.64
N GLN A 264 -16.26 9.40 -2.78
CA GLN A 264 -16.19 10.08 -4.08
C GLN A 264 -17.54 10.60 -4.61
N ASP A 265 -18.64 10.30 -3.92
CA ASP A 265 -19.96 10.88 -4.13
C ASP A 265 -20.23 12.10 -3.23
N SER A 266 -19.33 12.44 -2.30
CA SER A 266 -19.45 13.64 -1.48
C SER A 266 -19.53 14.91 -2.34
N PRO A 267 -20.42 15.88 -1.99
CA PRO A 267 -20.44 17.17 -2.67
C PRO A 267 -19.14 17.97 -2.50
N CYS A 268 -18.33 17.63 -1.52
CA CYS A 268 -17.05 18.25 -1.22
C CYS A 268 -15.87 17.60 -1.96
N HIS A 269 -16.05 16.42 -2.59
CA HIS A 269 -15.00 15.78 -3.37
C HIS A 269 -14.69 16.57 -4.63
N ALA A 270 -13.46 17.07 -4.73
CA ALA A 270 -13.01 17.94 -5.82
C ALA A 270 -12.11 17.25 -6.85
N GLY A 271 -12.02 15.91 -6.79
CA GLY A 271 -11.20 15.10 -7.70
C GLY A 271 -9.74 15.06 -7.30
N ILE A 272 -8.87 14.90 -8.30
CA ILE A 272 -7.44 14.64 -8.12
C ILE A 272 -6.54 15.76 -8.66
N ASP A 273 -7.08 16.69 -9.43
CA ASP A 273 -6.33 17.81 -10.01
C ASP A 273 -6.51 19.07 -9.16
N PRO A 274 -5.46 19.57 -8.50
CA PRO A 274 -5.51 20.73 -7.66
C PRO A 274 -5.43 22.07 -8.42
N THR A 275 -5.09 22.07 -9.70
CA THR A 275 -4.56 23.25 -10.41
C THR A 275 -5.49 24.47 -10.31
N ALA A 276 -6.75 24.32 -10.69
CA ALA A 276 -7.70 25.45 -10.65
C ALA A 276 -8.01 25.91 -9.20
N LEU A 277 -8.05 24.97 -8.27
CA LEU A 277 -8.37 25.25 -6.87
C LEU A 277 -7.27 26.02 -6.15
N LEU A 278 -6.01 25.75 -6.49
CA LEU A 278 -4.85 26.46 -5.91
C LEU A 278 -4.82 27.95 -6.29
N GLU A 279 -5.37 28.32 -7.45
CA GLU A 279 -5.41 29.72 -7.91
C GLU A 279 -6.52 30.54 -7.22
N GLU A 280 -7.53 29.88 -6.65
CA GLU A 280 -8.71 30.53 -6.04
C GLU A 280 -8.77 30.43 -4.51
N ALA A 281 -8.02 29.49 -3.92
CA ALA A 281 -8.10 29.19 -2.49
C ALA A 281 -7.40 30.24 -1.63
N ASP A 282 -8.00 30.56 -0.49
CA ASP A 282 -7.45 31.45 0.54
C ASP A 282 -6.87 30.66 1.74
N LEU A 283 -7.34 29.43 1.96
CA LEU A 283 -6.86 28.53 3.00
C LEU A 283 -6.64 27.13 2.45
N GLY A 284 -5.45 26.55 2.66
CA GLY A 284 -5.09 25.19 2.34
C GLY A 284 -4.84 24.32 3.58
N LEU A 285 -5.48 23.15 3.62
CA LEU A 285 -5.23 22.12 4.63
C LEU A 285 -4.42 20.98 4.01
N LEU A 286 -3.28 20.64 4.58
CA LEU A 286 -2.49 19.45 4.24
C LEU A 286 -2.77 18.38 5.29
N LEU A 287 -3.57 17.38 4.94
CA LEU A 287 -4.04 16.33 5.85
C LEU A 287 -3.47 14.98 5.43
N ASP A 288 -2.54 14.43 6.21
CA ASP A 288 -1.96 13.11 5.92
C ASP A 288 -1.60 12.96 4.42
N THR A 289 -0.67 13.80 3.96
CA THR A 289 -0.21 13.78 2.56
C THR A 289 1.29 13.98 2.47
N ASP A 290 1.93 13.20 1.59
CA ASP A 290 3.37 13.33 1.35
C ASP A 290 3.66 14.40 0.27
N VAL A 291 2.87 14.41 -0.80
CA VAL A 291 2.99 15.39 -1.87
C VAL A 291 1.59 15.93 -2.21
N PRO A 292 1.22 17.10 -1.72
CA PRO A 292 -0.14 17.62 -1.90
C PRO A 292 -0.42 18.15 -3.33
N PHE A 293 0.61 18.63 -4.01
CA PHE A 293 0.54 19.17 -5.38
C PHE A 293 1.96 19.32 -5.94
N VAL A 294 2.07 19.64 -7.23
CA VAL A 294 3.39 19.91 -7.84
C VAL A 294 3.89 21.28 -7.35
N PRO A 295 5.10 21.41 -6.76
CA PRO A 295 5.56 22.64 -6.09
C PRO A 295 5.56 23.92 -6.94
N HIS A 296 5.74 23.79 -8.27
CA HIS A 296 5.72 24.94 -9.20
C HIS A 296 4.33 25.33 -9.67
N SER A 297 3.25 24.66 -9.20
CA SER A 297 1.87 25.05 -9.50
C SER A 297 1.59 26.46 -8.99
N LYS A 298 0.87 27.24 -9.79
CA LYS A 298 0.43 28.57 -9.38
C LYS A 298 -0.50 28.48 -8.18
N ARG A 299 -0.36 29.42 -7.25
CA ARG A 299 -1.15 29.51 -6.02
C ARG A 299 -1.65 30.94 -5.84
N ALA A 300 -2.80 31.10 -5.20
CA ALA A 300 -3.31 32.40 -4.83
C ALA A 300 -2.31 33.15 -3.92
N ALA A 301 -2.16 34.44 -4.14
CA ALA A 301 -1.31 35.28 -3.29
C ALA A 301 -1.92 35.39 -1.89
N GLY A 302 -1.08 35.19 -0.85
CA GLY A 302 -1.53 35.29 0.54
C GLY A 302 -2.31 34.07 1.06
N MET A 303 -2.41 32.98 0.29
CA MET A 303 -3.02 31.75 0.74
C MET A 303 -2.32 31.21 2.01
N LYS A 304 -3.11 31.00 3.06
CA LYS A 304 -2.62 30.40 4.32
C LYS A 304 -2.59 28.88 4.22
N TRP A 305 -1.67 28.24 4.97
CA TRP A 305 -1.50 26.80 4.96
C TRP A 305 -1.46 26.22 6.37
N ILE A 306 -2.27 25.21 6.64
CA ILE A 306 -2.29 24.42 7.88
C ILE A 306 -1.97 22.97 7.54
N GLN A 307 -0.99 22.40 8.20
CA GLN A 307 -0.61 20.99 8.04
C GLN A 307 -0.94 20.20 9.30
N ILE A 308 -1.62 19.06 9.13
CA ILE A 308 -1.92 18.10 10.20
C ILE A 308 -1.45 16.73 9.74
N ASP A 309 -0.51 16.13 10.47
CA ASP A 309 0.09 14.84 10.10
C ASP A 309 0.71 14.16 11.34
N LEU A 310 0.90 12.85 11.28
CA LEU A 310 1.70 12.12 12.28
C LEU A 310 3.17 12.54 12.25
N ASP A 311 3.71 12.82 11.05
CA ASP A 311 5.04 13.37 10.82
C ASP A 311 4.97 14.60 9.90
N PRO A 312 4.66 15.77 10.43
CA PRO A 312 4.54 17.00 9.64
C PRO A 312 5.88 17.53 9.12
N LEU A 313 7.01 17.06 9.67
CA LEU A 313 8.34 17.42 9.18
C LEU A 313 8.78 16.55 8.00
N LYS A 314 8.12 15.40 7.81
CA LYS A 314 8.52 14.42 6.79
C LYS A 314 9.99 14.04 6.94
N ALA A 315 10.35 13.58 8.15
CA ALA A 315 11.74 13.35 8.57
C ALA A 315 12.51 12.36 7.69
N ASP A 316 11.80 11.52 6.94
CA ASP A 316 12.32 10.54 5.98
C ASP A 316 12.42 11.05 4.54
N PHE A 317 12.10 12.34 4.29
CA PHE A 317 12.29 13.01 3.00
C PHE A 317 13.49 13.96 3.07
N PRO A 318 14.53 13.78 2.24
CA PRO A 318 15.67 14.69 2.25
C PRO A 318 15.31 16.14 1.92
N MET A 319 14.26 16.34 1.11
CA MET A 319 13.74 17.64 0.75
C MET A 319 12.22 17.59 0.69
N TRP A 320 11.57 18.47 1.47
CA TRP A 320 10.11 18.65 1.46
C TRP A 320 9.81 20.16 1.46
N GLY A 321 9.48 20.71 0.31
CA GLY A 321 9.42 22.15 0.02
C GLY A 321 8.02 22.77 0.12
N PHE A 322 7.13 22.26 1.00
CA PHE A 322 5.79 22.79 1.18
C PHE A 322 5.74 23.62 2.48
N ALA A 323 5.91 24.93 2.35
CA ALA A 323 5.83 25.85 3.48
C ALA A 323 4.42 25.93 4.03
N THR A 324 4.27 26.01 5.35
CA THR A 324 2.99 26.10 6.05
C THR A 324 3.04 27.15 7.15
N ASP A 325 1.95 27.88 7.38
CA ASP A 325 1.82 28.88 8.41
C ASP A 325 1.62 28.24 9.80
N LEU A 326 0.87 27.12 9.82
CA LEU A 326 0.67 26.34 11.03
C LEU A 326 0.99 24.86 10.75
N ARG A 327 1.88 24.29 11.55
CA ARG A 327 2.27 22.88 11.46
C ARG A 327 1.89 22.15 12.74
N VAL A 328 1.13 21.06 12.58
CA VAL A 328 0.54 20.31 13.69
C VAL A 328 0.95 18.85 13.60
N GLN A 329 1.64 18.35 14.62
CA GLN A 329 1.81 16.93 14.82
C GLN A 329 0.62 16.39 15.61
N GLY A 330 -0.12 15.47 15.02
CA GLY A 330 -1.29 14.87 15.64
C GLY A 330 -1.87 13.72 14.83
N ASP A 331 -2.63 12.88 15.49
CA ASP A 331 -3.47 11.90 14.81
C ASP A 331 -4.63 12.63 14.12
N SER A 332 -4.63 12.65 12.79
CA SER A 332 -5.61 13.40 12.01
C SER A 332 -7.06 13.00 12.34
N SER A 333 -7.32 11.72 12.70
CA SER A 333 -8.66 11.29 13.10
C SER A 333 -9.14 11.95 14.40
N ILE A 334 -8.20 12.19 15.34
CA ILE A 334 -8.48 12.84 16.62
C ILE A 334 -8.54 14.36 16.42
N VAL A 335 -7.54 14.92 15.73
CA VAL A 335 -7.44 16.37 15.50
C VAL A 335 -8.64 16.91 14.73
N LEU A 336 -9.08 16.21 13.66
CA LEU A 336 -10.26 16.62 12.90
C LEU A 336 -11.55 16.57 13.74
N ALA A 337 -11.66 15.61 14.67
CA ALA A 337 -12.79 15.56 15.59
C ALA A 337 -12.78 16.75 16.56
N GLN A 338 -11.61 17.12 17.10
CA GLN A 338 -11.43 18.29 17.96
C GLN A 338 -11.76 19.61 17.23
N VAL A 339 -11.27 19.76 16.00
CA VAL A 339 -11.57 20.92 15.15
C VAL A 339 -13.07 20.98 14.83
N MET A 340 -13.68 19.83 14.53
CA MET A 340 -15.11 19.74 14.25
C MET A 340 -15.96 20.20 15.44
N GLU A 341 -15.64 19.77 16.67
CA GLU A 341 -16.31 20.19 17.89
C GLU A 341 -16.17 21.72 18.09
N ALA A 342 -14.97 22.27 17.86
CA ALA A 342 -14.74 23.69 17.96
C ALA A 342 -15.52 24.51 16.93
N VAL A 343 -15.68 24.01 15.70
CA VAL A 343 -16.54 24.63 14.66
C VAL A 343 -18.01 24.56 15.04
N GLU A 344 -18.52 23.41 15.48
CA GLU A 344 -19.94 23.23 15.81
C GLU A 344 -20.39 24.12 16.97
N THR A 345 -19.50 24.36 17.94
CA THR A 345 -19.77 25.23 19.08
C THR A 345 -19.92 26.71 18.67
N ARG A 346 -19.24 27.12 17.59
CA ARG A 346 -19.15 28.53 17.12
C ARG A 346 -20.04 28.84 15.91
N ALA A 347 -20.46 27.82 15.17
CA ALA A 347 -21.19 28.00 13.91
C ALA A 347 -22.60 28.56 14.16
N ASP A 348 -22.83 29.79 13.65
CA ASP A 348 -24.14 30.45 13.66
C ASP A 348 -24.90 30.20 12.34
N ASP A 349 -26.12 30.71 12.25
CA ASP A 349 -26.98 30.56 11.08
C ASP A 349 -26.43 31.32 9.85
N ALA A 350 -25.71 32.40 10.05
CA ALA A 350 -25.08 33.17 8.97
C ALA A 350 -23.96 32.35 8.32
N PHE A 351 -23.11 31.73 9.15
CA PHE A 351 -22.07 30.81 8.70
C PHE A 351 -22.65 29.63 7.94
N ARG A 352 -23.67 28.96 8.49
CA ARG A 352 -24.33 27.80 7.83
C ARG A 352 -24.92 28.16 6.48
N LYS A 353 -25.58 29.33 6.37
CA LYS A 353 -26.13 29.82 5.09
C LYS A 353 -25.03 30.11 4.06
N ARG A 354 -23.91 30.73 4.48
CA ARG A 354 -22.76 30.99 3.60
C ARG A 354 -22.15 29.69 3.07
N VAL A 355 -21.95 28.69 3.96
CA VAL A 355 -21.43 27.38 3.57
C VAL A 355 -22.39 26.66 2.61
N ALA A 356 -23.68 26.65 2.88
CA ALA A 356 -24.67 26.02 2.00
C ALA A 356 -24.65 26.64 0.59
N ALA A 357 -24.60 27.96 0.49
CA ALA A 357 -24.50 28.67 -0.79
C ALA A 357 -23.21 28.35 -1.54
N ARG A 358 -22.08 28.23 -0.82
CA ARG A 358 -20.78 27.81 -1.36
C ARG A 358 -20.85 26.40 -1.97
N ILE A 359 -21.38 25.42 -1.23
CA ILE A 359 -21.49 24.03 -1.70
C ILE A 359 -22.43 23.93 -2.91
N GLU A 360 -23.53 24.68 -2.92
CA GLU A 360 -24.45 24.72 -4.05
C GLU A 360 -23.78 25.30 -5.30
N SER A 361 -22.92 26.33 -5.17
CA SER A 361 -22.19 26.91 -6.30
C SER A 361 -21.29 25.91 -7.04
N TRP A 362 -20.85 24.81 -6.39
CA TRP A 362 -20.03 23.77 -7.02
C TRP A 362 -20.83 22.76 -7.85
N LYS A 363 -22.17 22.77 -7.75
CA LYS A 363 -23.04 21.77 -8.39
C LYS A 363 -22.88 21.74 -9.91
N ALA A 364 -22.88 22.90 -10.56
CA ALA A 364 -22.73 23.00 -12.02
C ALA A 364 -21.37 22.42 -12.48
N ALA A 365 -20.29 22.69 -11.75
CA ALA A 365 -18.96 22.17 -12.05
C ALA A 365 -18.93 20.63 -11.90
N ARG A 366 -19.55 20.08 -10.85
CA ARG A 366 -19.66 18.63 -10.64
C ARG A 366 -20.47 17.95 -11.73
N GLU A 367 -21.61 18.51 -12.10
CA GLU A 367 -22.46 18.00 -13.20
C GLU A 367 -21.70 18.02 -14.54
N SER A 368 -20.95 19.11 -14.80
CA SER A 368 -20.12 19.21 -16.00
C SER A 368 -19.00 18.15 -15.99
N ALA A 369 -18.34 17.92 -14.85
CA ALA A 369 -17.33 16.86 -14.71
C ALA A 369 -17.94 15.46 -14.92
N ALA A 370 -19.12 15.20 -14.38
CA ALA A 370 -19.83 13.93 -14.58
C ALA A 370 -20.20 13.71 -16.07
N LYS A 371 -20.69 14.75 -16.76
CA LYS A 371 -20.98 14.69 -18.20
C LYS A 371 -19.73 14.39 -19.03
N ARG A 372 -18.59 15.04 -18.73
CA ARG A 372 -17.31 14.74 -19.40
C ARG A 372 -16.86 13.32 -19.17
N SER A 373 -16.98 12.81 -17.93
CA SER A 373 -16.64 11.41 -17.60
C SER A 373 -17.51 10.43 -18.40
N THR A 374 -18.84 10.64 -18.44
CA THR A 374 -19.76 9.81 -19.23
C THR A 374 -19.42 9.85 -20.72
N ALA A 375 -19.13 11.04 -21.27
CA ALA A 375 -18.74 11.19 -22.68
C ALA A 375 -17.42 10.46 -23.00
N ALA A 376 -16.44 10.53 -22.10
CA ALA A 376 -15.17 9.82 -22.26
C ALA A 376 -15.34 8.29 -22.30
N SER A 377 -16.21 7.74 -21.44
CA SER A 377 -16.47 6.30 -21.40
C SER A 377 -17.46 5.79 -22.49
N ALA A 378 -18.16 6.70 -23.17
CA ALA A 378 -19.01 6.33 -24.30
C ALA A 378 -18.20 5.90 -25.54
N THR A 379 -16.97 6.37 -25.69
CA THR A 379 -16.06 5.97 -26.77
C THR A 379 -15.44 4.64 -26.45
N LYS A 380 -15.79 3.59 -27.20
CA LYS A 380 -15.36 2.21 -26.94
C LYS A 380 -13.87 1.95 -27.25
N GLY A 381 -13.28 2.70 -28.19
CA GLY A 381 -11.97 2.45 -28.80
C GLY A 381 -12.09 1.92 -30.23
N ASP A 382 -10.96 1.51 -30.79
CA ASP A 382 -10.84 0.97 -32.14
C ASP A 382 -10.70 -0.56 -32.09
N SER A 383 -10.91 -1.23 -33.25
CA SER A 383 -10.60 -2.67 -33.36
C SER A 383 -9.17 -2.96 -32.94
N GLY A 384 -8.99 -3.90 -32.04
CA GLY A 384 -7.72 -4.31 -31.48
C GLY A 384 -7.20 -3.49 -30.31
N THR A 385 -7.83 -2.37 -29.91
CA THR A 385 -7.49 -1.58 -28.71
C THR A 385 -8.71 -0.86 -28.15
N LEU A 386 -8.96 -1.02 -26.86
CA LEU A 386 -10.10 -0.39 -26.18
C LEU A 386 -9.70 0.94 -25.53
N ASN A 387 -10.66 1.84 -25.40
CA ASN A 387 -10.49 3.05 -24.60
C ASN A 387 -10.43 2.69 -23.09
N PRO A 388 -9.39 3.08 -22.35
CA PRO A 388 -9.30 2.80 -20.91
C PRO A 388 -10.51 3.31 -20.11
N ALA A 389 -11.09 4.45 -20.47
CA ALA A 389 -12.28 5.00 -19.81
C ALA A 389 -13.49 4.08 -19.98
N PHE A 390 -13.69 3.52 -21.17
CA PHE A 390 -14.73 2.53 -21.43
C PHE A 390 -14.52 1.26 -20.61
N VAL A 391 -13.30 0.71 -20.61
CA VAL A 391 -12.95 -0.50 -19.84
C VAL A 391 -13.24 -0.31 -18.36
N LEU A 392 -12.77 0.80 -17.78
CA LEU A 392 -12.90 1.08 -16.35
C LEU A 392 -14.33 1.42 -15.94
N ALA A 393 -15.11 2.07 -16.81
CA ALA A 393 -16.53 2.28 -16.56
C ALA A 393 -17.30 0.95 -16.53
N ARG A 394 -17.06 0.04 -17.50
CA ARG A 394 -17.68 -1.29 -17.51
C ARG A 394 -17.27 -2.13 -16.30
N LEU A 395 -16.01 -2.08 -15.91
CA LEU A 395 -15.56 -2.73 -14.67
C LEU A 395 -16.30 -2.14 -13.45
N GLY A 396 -16.45 -0.82 -13.38
CA GLY A 396 -17.14 -0.13 -12.29
C GLY A 396 -18.62 -0.50 -12.15
N GLU A 397 -19.30 -0.79 -13.29
CA GLU A 397 -20.68 -1.29 -13.32
C GLU A 397 -20.81 -2.74 -12.83
N SER A 398 -19.74 -3.53 -12.94
CA SER A 398 -19.72 -4.97 -12.64
C SER A 398 -19.27 -5.31 -11.22
N ILE A 399 -18.63 -4.38 -10.50
CA ILE A 399 -18.13 -4.59 -9.15
C ILE A 399 -18.94 -3.80 -8.10
N SER A 400 -18.94 -4.31 -6.85
CA SER A 400 -19.70 -3.68 -5.77
C SER A 400 -18.86 -2.64 -5.01
N GLN A 401 -19.52 -1.80 -4.19
CA GLN A 401 -18.83 -0.87 -3.28
C GLN A 401 -18.12 -1.61 -2.13
N ASP A 402 -18.45 -2.88 -1.90
CA ASP A 402 -17.77 -3.73 -0.90
C ASP A 402 -16.45 -4.31 -1.41
N ASP A 403 -16.26 -4.39 -2.74
CA ASP A 403 -15.02 -4.90 -3.33
C ASP A 403 -13.87 -3.94 -3.03
N ILE A 404 -12.65 -4.47 -2.89
CA ILE A 404 -11.44 -3.66 -2.70
C ILE A 404 -10.73 -3.53 -4.04
N VAL A 405 -10.50 -2.30 -4.46
CA VAL A 405 -9.80 -1.98 -5.71
C VAL A 405 -8.37 -1.53 -5.40
N LEU A 406 -7.38 -2.27 -5.94
CA LEU A 406 -5.98 -1.84 -5.93
C LEU A 406 -5.66 -1.16 -7.27
N ASN A 407 -5.13 0.05 -7.22
CA ASN A 407 -4.76 0.84 -8.39
C ASN A 407 -3.23 0.87 -8.57
N GLU A 408 -2.74 0.10 -9.53
CA GLU A 408 -1.37 0.15 -10.02
C GLU A 408 -1.31 0.46 -11.53
N ALA A 409 -2.35 1.07 -12.04
CA ALA A 409 -2.43 1.46 -13.45
C ALA A 409 -1.85 2.88 -13.67
N ILE A 410 -0.57 3.07 -13.40
CA ILE A 410 0.13 4.36 -13.26
C ILE A 410 -0.37 5.43 -14.25
N ARG A 411 -0.36 5.14 -15.54
CA ARG A 411 -0.82 6.07 -16.58
C ARG A 411 -2.34 6.20 -16.63
N ASN A 412 -3.04 5.11 -16.35
CA ASN A 412 -4.51 5.05 -16.31
C ASN A 412 -5.08 5.26 -14.90
N GLY A 413 -4.26 5.52 -13.88
CA GLY A 413 -4.68 5.76 -12.50
C GLY A 413 -5.71 6.88 -12.38
N PRO A 414 -5.48 8.06 -12.97
CA PRO A 414 -6.49 9.14 -13.00
C PRO A 414 -7.81 8.72 -13.67
N VAL A 415 -7.74 7.93 -14.74
CA VAL A 415 -8.93 7.41 -15.43
C VAL A 415 -9.68 6.43 -14.54
N LEU A 416 -8.93 5.55 -13.81
CA LEU A 416 -9.52 4.63 -12.85
C LEU A 416 -10.30 5.39 -11.77
N GLN A 417 -9.71 6.39 -11.14
CA GLN A 417 -10.37 7.18 -10.09
C GLN A 417 -11.62 7.91 -10.59
N MET A 418 -11.65 8.27 -11.88
CA MET A 418 -12.79 8.94 -12.50
C MET A 418 -13.98 8.00 -12.76
N HIS A 419 -13.71 6.73 -13.09
CA HIS A 419 -14.72 5.78 -13.54
C HIS A 419 -15.02 4.65 -12.54
N LEU A 420 -14.07 4.31 -11.65
CA LEU A 420 -14.26 3.33 -10.57
C LEU A 420 -14.47 4.03 -9.23
N LYS A 421 -15.54 4.80 -9.10
CA LYS A 421 -15.83 5.55 -7.88
C LYS A 421 -16.01 4.65 -6.67
N ARG A 422 -15.34 5.00 -5.56
CA ARG A 422 -15.44 4.31 -4.28
C ARG A 422 -16.02 5.26 -3.23
N THR A 423 -16.86 4.70 -2.37
CA THR A 423 -17.56 5.48 -1.34
C THR A 423 -17.39 4.90 0.07
N ARG A 424 -16.89 3.67 0.17
CA ARG A 424 -16.71 2.97 1.45
C ARG A 424 -15.25 3.01 1.89
N PRO A 425 -14.95 3.35 3.15
CA PRO A 425 -13.59 3.23 3.68
C PRO A 425 -13.00 1.85 3.42
N GLN A 426 -11.69 1.77 3.23
CA GLN A 426 -10.95 0.53 2.92
C GLN A 426 -11.43 -0.20 1.65
N SER A 427 -11.96 0.52 0.67
CA SER A 427 -12.34 -0.04 -0.64
C SER A 427 -11.40 0.37 -1.78
N TYR A 428 -10.37 1.15 -1.49
CA TYR A 428 -9.37 1.62 -2.46
C TYR A 428 -7.97 1.56 -1.86
N VAL A 429 -7.00 1.11 -2.66
CA VAL A 429 -5.57 1.06 -2.33
C VAL A 429 -4.77 1.56 -3.53
N GLY A 430 -4.08 2.68 -3.38
CA GLY A 430 -3.21 3.28 -4.39
C GLY A 430 -1.73 2.93 -4.16
N LEU A 431 -0.83 3.44 -4.99
CA LEU A 431 0.62 3.21 -4.89
C LEU A 431 1.27 4.26 -3.97
N ALA A 432 1.84 3.85 -2.85
CA ALA A 432 2.50 4.74 -1.90
C ALA A 432 3.99 5.00 -2.22
N GLY A 433 4.77 3.94 -2.43
CA GLY A 433 6.23 4.01 -2.50
C GLY A 433 6.83 4.19 -3.89
N GLY A 434 6.04 4.02 -4.94
CA GLY A 434 6.52 4.09 -6.34
C GLY A 434 7.21 2.81 -6.84
N GLY A 435 7.39 1.79 -6.00
CA GLY A 435 7.89 0.47 -6.41
C GLY A 435 6.80 -0.31 -7.12
N LEU A 436 6.97 -0.56 -8.42
CA LEU A 436 6.01 -1.30 -9.23
C LEU A 436 5.94 -2.78 -8.82
N GLY A 437 4.77 -3.41 -9.03
CA GLY A 437 4.54 -4.82 -8.70
C GLY A 437 4.00 -5.06 -7.29
N PHE A 438 3.60 -4.00 -6.57
CA PHE A 438 3.11 -4.13 -5.20
C PHE A 438 1.76 -4.82 -5.11
N SER A 439 0.88 -4.57 -6.07
CA SER A 439 -0.54 -4.87 -5.92
C SER A 439 -0.88 -6.35 -5.98
N GLY A 440 -0.05 -7.19 -6.62
CA GLY A 440 -0.30 -8.64 -6.67
C GLY A 440 -0.21 -9.31 -5.30
N GLY A 441 0.93 -9.17 -4.62
CA GLY A 441 1.11 -9.70 -3.26
C GLY A 441 0.15 -9.03 -2.26
N MET A 442 -0.02 -7.71 -2.34
CA MET A 442 -0.95 -6.99 -1.46
C MET A 442 -2.40 -7.46 -1.63
N ALA A 443 -2.84 -7.76 -2.87
CA ALA A 443 -4.16 -8.31 -3.14
C ALA A 443 -4.36 -9.68 -2.46
N LEU A 444 -3.35 -10.54 -2.49
CA LEU A 444 -3.39 -11.84 -1.79
C LEU A 444 -3.49 -11.67 -0.28
N GLY A 445 -2.71 -10.76 0.30
CA GLY A 445 -2.76 -10.45 1.73
C GLY A 445 -4.12 -9.88 2.17
N LEU A 446 -4.70 -8.98 1.37
CA LEU A 446 -6.05 -8.46 1.57
C LEU A 446 -7.10 -9.57 1.49
N LYS A 447 -6.97 -10.49 0.51
CA LYS A 447 -7.90 -11.63 0.36
C LYS A 447 -7.82 -12.58 1.54
N LEU A 448 -6.61 -12.86 2.04
CA LEU A 448 -6.40 -13.68 3.22
C LEU A 448 -7.06 -13.05 4.48
N ALA A 449 -6.90 -11.73 4.66
CA ALA A 449 -7.46 -11.01 5.80
C ALA A 449 -8.98 -10.80 5.69
N GLN A 450 -9.51 -10.71 4.45
CA GLN A 450 -10.92 -10.41 4.15
C GLN A 450 -11.52 -11.41 3.16
N PRO A 451 -11.66 -12.68 3.53
CA PRO A 451 -12.01 -13.77 2.60
C PRO A 451 -13.37 -13.60 1.93
N LYS A 452 -14.28 -12.82 2.52
CA LYS A 452 -15.63 -12.58 1.98
C LYS A 452 -15.68 -11.47 0.93
N ARG A 453 -14.66 -10.60 0.89
CA ARG A 453 -14.61 -9.49 -0.07
C ARG A 453 -13.92 -9.94 -1.36
N ARG A 454 -14.39 -9.44 -2.49
CA ARG A 454 -13.66 -9.54 -3.76
C ARG A 454 -12.52 -8.53 -3.76
N ILE A 455 -11.38 -8.95 -4.26
CA ILE A 455 -10.19 -8.11 -4.41
C ILE A 455 -9.94 -7.94 -5.90
N VAL A 456 -9.97 -6.71 -6.36
CA VAL A 456 -9.82 -6.32 -7.77
C VAL A 456 -8.53 -5.52 -7.93
N GLN A 457 -7.56 -6.10 -8.59
CA GLN A 457 -6.31 -5.46 -8.95
C GLN A 457 -6.43 -4.86 -10.36
N VAL A 458 -6.19 -3.57 -10.53
CA VAL A 458 -6.06 -2.93 -11.84
C VAL A 458 -4.63 -2.47 -12.00
N ILE A 459 -3.93 -3.04 -12.97
CA ILE A 459 -2.49 -2.89 -13.15
C ILE A 459 -2.14 -2.61 -14.62
N GLY A 460 -1.09 -1.82 -14.85
CA GLY A 460 -0.52 -1.66 -16.19
C GLY A 460 0.35 -2.87 -16.58
N ASP A 461 0.59 -3.05 -17.88
CA ASP A 461 1.45 -4.11 -18.42
C ASP A 461 2.87 -4.11 -17.81
N GLY A 462 3.46 -2.94 -17.60
CA GLY A 462 4.76 -2.82 -16.92
C GLY A 462 4.69 -3.27 -15.46
N GLY A 463 3.72 -2.79 -14.69
CA GLY A 463 3.53 -3.19 -13.30
C GLY A 463 3.29 -4.71 -13.14
N PHE A 464 2.56 -5.32 -14.08
CA PHE A 464 2.32 -6.75 -14.09
C PHE A 464 3.61 -7.56 -14.17
N HIS A 465 4.58 -7.15 -14.99
CA HIS A 465 5.89 -7.80 -15.01
C HIS A 465 6.64 -7.69 -13.68
N PHE A 466 6.57 -6.53 -13.01
CA PHE A 466 7.25 -6.32 -11.73
C PHE A 466 6.58 -7.06 -10.55
N SER A 467 5.32 -7.48 -10.69
CA SER A 467 4.59 -8.16 -9.61
C SER A 467 5.01 -9.61 -9.37
N SER A 468 5.93 -10.18 -10.16
CA SER A 468 6.24 -11.62 -10.17
C SER A 468 4.97 -12.46 -10.29
N PRO A 469 4.21 -12.31 -11.40
CA PRO A 469 2.85 -12.84 -11.50
C PRO A 469 2.78 -14.36 -11.43
N ASP A 470 3.82 -15.08 -11.86
CA ASP A 470 3.99 -16.51 -11.67
C ASP A 470 3.93 -16.90 -10.20
N SER A 471 4.67 -16.18 -9.35
CA SER A 471 4.66 -16.39 -7.90
C SER A 471 3.32 -15.98 -7.26
N VAL A 472 2.71 -14.88 -7.71
CA VAL A 472 1.38 -14.45 -7.23
C VAL A 472 0.33 -15.52 -7.50
N TYR A 473 0.24 -16.06 -8.73
CA TYR A 473 -0.79 -17.07 -9.05
C TYR A 473 -0.46 -18.45 -8.46
N ALA A 474 0.81 -18.82 -8.27
CA ALA A 474 1.19 -20.01 -7.53
C ALA A 474 0.66 -19.96 -6.08
N VAL A 475 0.87 -18.84 -5.39
CA VAL A 475 0.34 -18.63 -4.03
C VAL A 475 -1.19 -18.58 -4.03
N ALA A 476 -1.81 -17.89 -4.99
CA ALA A 476 -3.26 -17.82 -5.11
C ALA A 476 -3.90 -19.21 -5.25
N GLN A 477 -3.29 -20.09 -6.04
CA GLN A 477 -3.73 -21.46 -6.23
C GLN A 477 -3.53 -22.30 -4.96
N GLN A 478 -2.34 -22.29 -4.39
CA GLN A 478 -1.99 -23.13 -3.25
C GLN A 478 -2.83 -22.83 -2.00
N TYR A 479 -3.10 -21.56 -1.75
CA TYR A 479 -3.82 -21.11 -0.53
C TYR A 479 -5.28 -20.71 -0.81
N GLN A 480 -5.79 -20.96 -2.01
CA GLN A 480 -7.18 -20.68 -2.42
C GLN A 480 -7.55 -19.20 -2.16
N LEU A 481 -6.72 -18.29 -2.65
CA LEU A 481 -6.89 -16.85 -2.53
C LEU A 481 -7.33 -16.25 -3.89
N PRO A 482 -8.60 -16.36 -4.29
CA PRO A 482 -9.07 -15.86 -5.58
C PRO A 482 -9.03 -14.33 -5.61
N ILE A 483 -8.22 -13.78 -6.52
CA ILE A 483 -8.14 -12.34 -6.83
C ILE A 483 -8.48 -12.11 -8.30
N PHE A 484 -9.06 -10.94 -8.61
CA PHE A 484 -9.34 -10.52 -9.98
C PHE A 484 -8.32 -9.48 -10.44
N THR A 485 -7.53 -9.80 -11.45
CA THR A 485 -6.55 -8.89 -12.02
C THR A 485 -6.99 -8.40 -13.39
N VAL A 486 -7.07 -7.09 -13.56
CA VAL A 486 -7.30 -6.43 -14.85
C VAL A 486 -6.00 -5.79 -15.30
N VAL A 487 -5.39 -6.32 -16.37
CA VAL A 487 -4.17 -5.78 -16.95
C VAL A 487 -4.52 -4.84 -18.10
N LEU A 488 -4.23 -3.56 -17.95
CA LEU A 488 -4.40 -2.54 -19.00
C LEU A 488 -3.08 -2.44 -19.81
N ASP A 489 -3.04 -3.14 -20.93
CA ASP A 489 -1.85 -3.21 -21.80
C ASP A 489 -1.85 -2.07 -22.83
N ASN A 490 -1.06 -1.06 -22.60
CA ASN A 490 -0.82 0.05 -23.52
C ASN A 490 0.48 -0.07 -24.35
N GLY A 491 1.18 -1.21 -24.25
CA GLY A 491 2.37 -1.52 -25.03
C GLY A 491 3.68 -1.02 -24.46
N GLY A 492 3.77 -0.75 -23.15
CA GLY A 492 5.04 -0.42 -22.49
C GLY A 492 5.01 0.76 -21.53
N TRP A 493 6.18 1.33 -21.24
CA TRP A 493 6.37 2.39 -20.24
C TRP A 493 5.95 3.78 -20.73
N GLN A 494 4.65 4.03 -20.88
CA GLN A 494 4.12 5.31 -21.35
C GLN A 494 4.41 6.48 -20.38
N ALA A 495 4.54 6.21 -19.08
CA ALA A 495 4.94 7.22 -18.10
C ALA A 495 6.34 7.79 -18.40
N VAL A 496 7.29 6.94 -18.82
CA VAL A 496 8.65 7.34 -19.22
C VAL A 496 8.62 8.21 -20.48
N LYS A 497 7.85 7.79 -21.50
CA LYS A 497 7.63 8.60 -22.71
C LYS A 497 7.08 9.99 -22.35
N SER A 498 6.02 10.05 -21.55
CA SER A 498 5.40 11.31 -21.13
C SER A 498 6.36 12.20 -20.31
N ALA A 499 7.18 11.60 -19.44
CA ALA A 499 8.19 12.34 -18.67
C ALA A 499 9.25 12.96 -19.60
N THR A 500 9.74 12.20 -20.58
CA THR A 500 10.70 12.70 -21.58
C THR A 500 10.10 13.85 -22.39
N GLN A 501 8.86 13.72 -22.83
CA GLN A 501 8.17 14.78 -23.59
C GLN A 501 7.91 16.05 -22.77
N ARG A 502 7.68 15.95 -21.46
CA ARG A 502 7.54 17.14 -20.60
C ARG A 502 8.86 17.92 -20.47
N VAL A 503 9.98 17.22 -20.40
CA VAL A 503 11.32 17.87 -20.28
C VAL A 503 11.82 18.36 -21.64
N TYR A 504 11.63 17.54 -22.67
CA TYR A 504 12.11 17.78 -24.03
C TYR A 504 10.96 17.69 -25.06
N PRO A 505 10.01 18.66 -25.07
CA PRO A 505 8.84 18.57 -25.95
C PRO A 505 9.18 18.65 -27.45
N LYS A 506 10.34 19.22 -27.78
CA LYS A 506 10.90 19.32 -29.15
C LYS A 506 12.25 18.61 -29.26
N GLY A 507 12.51 17.63 -28.42
CA GLY A 507 13.74 16.87 -28.42
C GLY A 507 13.76 15.77 -29.50
N ILE A 508 14.96 15.23 -29.79
CA ILE A 508 15.15 14.20 -30.82
C ILE A 508 14.27 12.96 -30.59
N ALA A 509 14.08 12.55 -29.32
CA ALA A 509 13.20 11.43 -29.01
C ALA A 509 11.73 11.70 -29.39
N ALA A 510 11.26 12.95 -29.25
CA ALA A 510 9.92 13.36 -29.68
C ALA A 510 9.79 13.43 -31.20
N GLU A 511 10.81 13.95 -31.87
CA GLU A 511 10.87 14.06 -33.33
C GLU A 511 10.89 12.68 -34.02
N THR A 512 11.67 11.72 -33.45
CA THR A 512 11.89 10.39 -34.04
C THR A 512 10.99 9.29 -33.46
N ASP A 513 10.14 9.59 -32.48
CA ASP A 513 9.37 8.63 -31.66
C ASP A 513 10.22 7.51 -31.01
N GLN A 514 11.48 7.82 -30.65
CA GLN A 514 12.43 6.87 -30.06
C GLN A 514 12.58 7.10 -28.56
N PHE A 515 11.60 6.61 -27.77
CA PHE A 515 11.57 6.83 -26.32
C PHE A 515 12.08 5.65 -25.49
N GLN A 516 12.53 4.56 -26.10
CA GLN A 516 12.94 3.32 -25.42
C GLN A 516 11.90 2.82 -24.40
N SER A 517 10.62 3.10 -24.65
CA SER A 517 9.51 2.82 -23.74
C SER A 517 8.61 1.68 -24.21
N ARG A 518 8.88 1.09 -25.38
CA ARG A 518 8.11 -0.04 -25.92
C ARG A 518 8.58 -1.31 -25.26
N LEU A 519 7.71 -1.94 -24.48
CA LEU A 519 7.97 -3.27 -23.97
C LEU A 519 7.66 -4.29 -25.05
N MET A 520 8.50 -5.31 -25.22
CA MET A 520 8.45 -6.32 -26.26
C MET A 520 7.02 -6.65 -26.75
N SER A 521 6.61 -6.04 -27.83
CA SER A 521 5.55 -6.58 -28.68
C SER A 521 6.24 -7.66 -29.52
N GLY A 522 5.84 -8.92 -29.42
CA GLY A 522 6.45 -10.05 -30.10
C GLY A 522 6.94 -9.81 -31.53
N ARG A 523 7.47 -10.78 -32.20
CA ARG A 523 7.86 -10.65 -33.61
C ARG A 523 6.67 -10.13 -34.42
N GLN A 524 6.90 -9.08 -35.21
CA GLN A 524 6.01 -8.46 -36.18
C GLN A 524 4.53 -8.94 -36.13
N GLY A 525 3.70 -8.28 -35.28
CA GLY A 525 2.25 -8.52 -35.26
C GLY A 525 1.74 -9.51 -34.21
N GLU A 526 2.57 -10.27 -33.52
CA GLU A 526 2.13 -11.09 -32.37
C GLU A 526 1.96 -10.18 -31.14
N ARG A 527 0.74 -10.11 -30.64
CA ARG A 527 0.44 -9.39 -29.39
C ARG A 527 0.60 -10.35 -28.21
N ARG A 528 1.21 -9.85 -27.12
CA ARG A 528 1.31 -10.55 -25.84
C ARG A 528 -0.07 -10.97 -25.34
N ASP A 529 -0.10 -12.04 -24.55
CA ASP A 529 -1.27 -12.45 -23.79
C ASP A 529 -0.85 -12.80 -22.36
N PHE A 530 -1.08 -11.88 -21.44
CA PHE A 530 -0.78 -12.07 -20.02
C PHE A 530 -1.73 -13.03 -19.32
N SER A 531 -2.90 -13.30 -19.89
CA SER A 531 -3.84 -14.27 -19.33
C SER A 531 -3.26 -15.69 -19.31
N GLY A 532 -2.29 -15.98 -20.17
CA GLY A 532 -1.58 -17.26 -20.23
C GLY A 532 -0.80 -17.58 -18.96
N VAL A 533 -0.24 -16.56 -18.27
CA VAL A 533 0.47 -16.74 -16.99
C VAL A 533 -0.49 -17.30 -15.94
N ALA A 534 -1.69 -16.72 -15.81
CA ALA A 534 -2.69 -17.18 -14.86
C ALA A 534 -3.14 -18.61 -15.14
N LYS A 535 -3.38 -18.95 -16.43
CA LYS A 535 -3.78 -20.30 -16.86
C LYS A 535 -2.76 -21.37 -16.47
N ALA A 536 -1.46 -21.03 -16.48
CA ALA A 536 -0.39 -21.96 -16.10
C ALA A 536 -0.50 -22.39 -14.61
N PHE A 537 -1.15 -21.59 -13.77
CA PHE A 537 -1.41 -21.87 -12.35
C PHE A 537 -2.89 -22.14 -12.04
N GLY A 538 -3.65 -22.65 -13.01
CA GLY A 538 -5.04 -23.07 -12.82
C GLY A 538 -6.06 -21.93 -12.64
N ALA A 539 -5.64 -20.68 -12.80
CA ALA A 539 -6.52 -19.51 -12.78
C ALA A 539 -7.27 -19.35 -14.12
N HIS A 540 -8.38 -18.59 -14.09
CA HIS A 540 -9.10 -18.20 -15.28
C HIS A 540 -8.38 -17.06 -16.02
N GLY A 541 -8.29 -17.11 -17.33
CA GLY A 541 -7.61 -16.09 -18.12
C GLY A 541 -8.39 -15.72 -19.39
N GLU A 542 -8.59 -14.41 -19.58
CA GLU A 542 -9.24 -13.82 -20.76
C GLU A 542 -8.32 -12.77 -21.39
N CYS A 543 -8.31 -12.68 -22.71
CA CYS A 543 -7.63 -11.62 -23.46
C CYS A 543 -8.62 -10.92 -24.37
N VAL A 544 -8.87 -9.63 -24.13
CA VAL A 544 -9.87 -8.82 -24.83
C VAL A 544 -9.20 -7.78 -25.71
N ARG A 545 -9.63 -7.75 -26.98
CA ARG A 545 -9.16 -6.81 -28.00
C ARG A 545 -10.31 -6.08 -28.69
N GLU A 546 -11.52 -6.64 -28.58
CA GLU A 546 -12.72 -6.06 -29.20
C GLU A 546 -13.68 -5.56 -28.11
N PRO A 547 -14.20 -4.34 -28.22
CA PRO A 547 -15.05 -3.74 -27.19
C PRO A 547 -16.30 -4.57 -26.82
N ASP A 548 -16.89 -5.25 -27.79
CA ASP A 548 -18.13 -6.00 -27.57
C ASP A 548 -17.92 -7.30 -26.77
N GLU A 549 -16.68 -7.77 -26.63
CA GLU A 549 -16.31 -8.94 -25.83
C GLU A 549 -16.13 -8.61 -24.34
N LEU A 550 -15.90 -7.32 -24.01
CA LEU A 550 -15.46 -6.90 -22.67
C LEU A 550 -16.45 -7.29 -21.56
N GLY A 551 -17.75 -7.03 -21.76
CA GLY A 551 -18.76 -7.30 -20.74
C GLY A 551 -18.82 -8.77 -20.35
N SER A 552 -18.94 -9.65 -21.35
CA SER A 552 -18.99 -11.09 -21.11
C SER A 552 -17.67 -11.66 -20.54
N ALA A 553 -16.51 -11.09 -20.90
CA ALA A 553 -15.23 -11.49 -20.33
C ALA A 553 -15.13 -11.10 -18.84
N ILE A 554 -15.59 -9.91 -18.45
CA ILE A 554 -15.66 -9.49 -17.03
C ILE A 554 -16.56 -10.45 -16.25
N GLU A 555 -17.75 -10.78 -16.78
CA GLU A 555 -18.69 -11.71 -16.13
C GLU A 555 -18.07 -13.10 -15.90
N ARG A 556 -17.37 -13.67 -16.91
CA ARG A 556 -16.68 -14.95 -16.76
C ARG A 556 -15.54 -14.90 -15.74
N CYS A 557 -14.78 -13.79 -15.70
CA CYS A 557 -13.75 -13.61 -14.69
C CYS A 557 -14.35 -13.52 -13.27
N LEU A 558 -15.46 -12.81 -13.09
CA LEU A 558 -16.14 -12.72 -11.79
C LEU A 558 -16.74 -14.07 -11.37
N ALA A 559 -17.34 -14.83 -12.31
CA ALA A 559 -17.82 -16.18 -12.04
C ALA A 559 -16.69 -17.13 -11.60
N ALA A 560 -15.50 -17.00 -12.19
CA ALA A 560 -14.34 -17.78 -11.76
C ALA A 560 -13.94 -17.51 -10.32
N LEU A 561 -14.05 -16.26 -9.84
CA LEU A 561 -13.82 -15.94 -8.43
C LEU A 561 -14.82 -16.62 -7.49
N ASP A 562 -16.08 -16.67 -7.90
CA ASP A 562 -17.15 -17.32 -7.13
C ASP A 562 -16.91 -18.85 -7.08
N ASP A 563 -16.26 -19.43 -8.11
CA ASP A 563 -15.75 -20.80 -8.14
C ASP A 563 -14.42 -21.01 -7.37
N GLY A 564 -13.92 -20.00 -6.66
CA GLY A 564 -12.68 -20.07 -5.88
C GLY A 564 -11.39 -19.97 -6.72
N LYS A 565 -11.46 -19.56 -7.98
CA LYS A 565 -10.32 -19.41 -8.88
C LYS A 565 -9.93 -17.96 -9.06
N ALA A 566 -8.65 -17.65 -9.01
CA ALA A 566 -8.16 -16.35 -9.44
C ALA A 566 -8.44 -16.13 -10.94
N ALA A 567 -8.56 -14.85 -11.34
CA ALA A 567 -8.85 -14.51 -12.74
C ALA A 567 -7.95 -13.36 -13.23
N VAL A 568 -7.51 -13.45 -14.49
CA VAL A 568 -6.80 -12.38 -15.21
C VAL A 568 -7.56 -11.99 -16.47
N LEU A 569 -7.95 -10.73 -16.52
CA LEU A 569 -8.49 -10.08 -17.69
C LEU A 569 -7.40 -9.19 -18.31
N HIS A 570 -6.80 -9.64 -19.39
CA HIS A 570 -5.85 -8.86 -20.16
C HIS A 570 -6.60 -8.04 -21.22
N VAL A 571 -6.49 -6.72 -21.15
CA VAL A 571 -7.16 -5.80 -22.09
C VAL A 571 -6.13 -4.96 -22.81
N HIS A 572 -6.11 -5.04 -24.13
CA HIS A 572 -5.32 -4.13 -24.95
C HIS A 572 -6.01 -2.77 -25.01
N VAL A 573 -5.32 -1.73 -24.52
CA VAL A 573 -5.88 -0.38 -24.44
C VAL A 573 -5.11 0.62 -25.28
N THR A 574 -5.80 1.68 -25.68
CA THR A 574 -5.18 2.80 -26.40
C THR A 574 -4.17 3.51 -25.50
N ARG A 575 -3.13 4.10 -26.11
CA ARG A 575 -2.11 4.89 -25.41
C ARG A 575 -2.68 6.28 -25.09
N LEU A 576 -2.59 6.67 -23.83
CA LEU A 576 -2.99 8.01 -23.35
C LEU A 576 -1.84 8.99 -23.43
#